data_c9b62c55a6074be1afbb98a3101e41c2
#
_entry.id   c9b62c55a6074be1afbb98a3101e41c2
#
_cell.length_a   1.000
_cell.length_b   1.000
_cell.length_c   1.000
_cell.angle_alpha   90.00
_cell.angle_beta   90.00
_cell.angle_gamma   90.00
#
_symmetry.space_group_name_H-M   'P 1'
#
loop_
_entity.id
_entity.type
_entity.pdbx_description
1 polymer ?
#
loop_
_entity_poly.entity_id
_entity_poly.type
_entity_poly.pdbx_seq_one_letter_code
_entity_poly.pdbx_strand_id
1 'polypeptide(L)'
;MKKISRRNFLLASGVVTIGAALAACGGGSSSSTAASSAAPASSAAASAPAAAEGKVLNIWCWNDEFQSRFNDYYPEVKEIAADKSTTTLKDGTTVKWTINANENNNYQNKLDEALLNQDSAADDDKIDIFLIEADYALKYVDSDYVLDVKKDIGLTDSDLAGQYQYTKDIVSVDGSQRGTTWQATPGLFAYRRSIAKAVLGTDDPTEVQSCLSDWDKF
;
A
#
# COMPACT_ATOMS: atom_id res chain seq x y z
N MET A 1 18.61 -0.09 -5.86
CA MET A 1 18.05 -1.44 -5.55
C MET A 1 17.24 -1.92 -6.75
N LYS A 2 17.19 -3.24 -7.03
CA LYS A 2 16.30 -3.73 -8.10
C LYS A 2 14.88 -3.78 -7.56
N LYS A 3 13.91 -3.21 -8.28
CA LYS A 3 12.49 -3.28 -7.93
C LYS A 3 12.05 -4.73 -7.76
N ILE A 4 11.20 -5.00 -6.79
CA ILE A 4 10.59 -6.31 -6.59
C ILE A 4 9.62 -6.53 -7.76
N SER A 5 9.97 -7.44 -8.68
CA SER A 5 9.07 -7.81 -9.77
C SER A 5 7.87 -8.61 -9.23
N ARG A 6 6.78 -8.69 -10.01
CA ARG A 6 5.58 -9.49 -9.67
C ARG A 6 5.93 -10.91 -9.22
N ARG A 7 6.94 -11.54 -9.84
CA ARG A 7 7.42 -12.87 -9.47
C ARG A 7 8.10 -12.91 -8.09
N ASN A 8 8.88 -11.89 -7.77
CA ASN A 8 9.56 -11.78 -6.47
C ASN A 8 8.60 -11.35 -5.36
N PHE A 9 7.54 -10.60 -5.70
CA PHE A 9 6.46 -10.26 -4.78
C PHE A 9 5.76 -11.52 -4.23
N LEU A 10 5.45 -12.49 -5.09
CA LEU A 10 4.87 -13.78 -4.68
C LEU A 10 5.78 -14.56 -3.71
N LEU A 11 7.09 -14.54 -3.94
CA LEU A 11 8.06 -15.21 -3.07
C LEU A 11 8.15 -14.53 -1.69
N ALA A 12 8.00 -13.22 -1.63
CA ALA A 12 7.97 -12.47 -0.38
C ALA A 12 6.68 -12.67 0.43
N SER A 13 5.56 -12.98 -0.25
CA SER A 13 4.24 -13.19 0.36
C SER A 13 4.08 -14.53 1.09
N GLY A 14 5.00 -15.47 0.91
CA GLY A 14 4.91 -16.80 1.54
C GLY A 14 3.73 -17.65 1.07
N VAL A 15 3.10 -17.33 -0.07
CA VAL A 15 2.00 -18.11 -0.62
C VAL A 15 2.53 -19.42 -1.17
N VAL A 16 2.33 -20.50 -0.43
CA VAL A 16 2.56 -21.86 -0.91
C VAL A 16 1.39 -22.25 -1.81
N THR A 17 1.55 -22.07 -3.11
CA THR A 17 0.60 -22.62 -4.09
C THR A 17 0.76 -24.13 -4.14
N ILE A 18 -0.24 -24.85 -3.66
CA ILE A 18 -0.38 -26.29 -3.94
C ILE A 18 -0.79 -26.40 -5.40
N GLY A 19 0.21 -26.69 -6.26
CA GLY A 19 -0.02 -26.86 -7.69
C GLY A 19 -0.81 -28.12 -7.97
N ALA A 20 -2.01 -27.97 -8.52
CA ALA A 20 -2.69 -29.05 -9.24
C ALA A 20 -2.18 -29.06 -10.68
N ALA A 21 -1.38 -30.07 -11.00
CA ALA A 21 -0.94 -30.36 -12.37
C ALA A 21 -2.10 -30.89 -13.17
N LEU A 22 -2.51 -30.17 -14.22
CA LEU A 22 -3.31 -30.72 -15.31
C LEU A 22 -2.47 -30.66 -16.58
N ALA A 23 -1.99 -31.83 -16.96
CA ALA A 23 -1.41 -32.09 -18.26
C ALA A 23 -2.52 -32.23 -19.30
N ALA A 24 -2.46 -31.48 -20.38
CA ALA A 24 -3.20 -31.82 -21.61
C ALA A 24 -2.29 -31.57 -22.81
N CYS A 25 -2.04 -32.68 -23.54
CA CYS A 25 -1.33 -32.80 -24.80
C CYS A 25 -2.10 -32.24 -25.99
N GLY A 26 -1.35 -31.90 -27.04
CA GLY A 26 -1.79 -31.80 -28.45
C GLY A 26 -1.21 -30.54 -29.10
N GLY A 27 -0.28 -30.53 -29.95
CA GLY A 27 0.04 -31.25 -31.16
C GLY A 27 -0.30 -30.38 -32.36
N GLY A 28 0.73 -29.99 -33.22
CA GLY A 28 0.45 -29.54 -34.57
C GLY A 28 1.21 -28.34 -35.11
N SER A 29 2.26 -28.60 -35.69
CA SER A 29 3.13 -28.15 -36.80
C SER A 29 2.83 -26.91 -37.65
N SER A 30 3.94 -26.20 -37.94
CA SER A 30 4.49 -25.66 -39.19
C SER A 30 3.75 -24.53 -39.93
N SER A 31 4.35 -23.49 -40.40
CA SER A 31 5.45 -23.20 -41.25
C SER A 31 5.52 -21.71 -41.65
N SER A 32 6.71 -21.15 -41.64
CA SER A 32 7.38 -20.25 -42.61
C SER A 32 6.55 -19.21 -43.41
N THR A 33 6.90 -17.94 -43.42
CA THR A 33 7.86 -17.30 -44.32
C THR A 33 7.83 -15.76 -44.28
N ALA A 34 9.02 -15.23 -44.31
CA ALA A 34 9.49 -14.09 -45.05
C ALA A 34 9.16 -12.63 -44.69
N ALA A 35 10.24 -11.95 -44.48
CA ALA A 35 10.52 -10.56 -44.32
C ALA A 35 9.86 -9.59 -45.34
N SER A 36 9.51 -8.39 -44.85
CA SER A 36 9.73 -7.18 -45.62
C SER A 36 9.91 -5.97 -44.71
N SER A 37 11.01 -5.29 -44.94
CA SER A 37 11.45 -4.05 -44.33
C SER A 37 10.54 -2.87 -44.74
N ALA A 38 10.13 -2.04 -43.77
CA ALA A 38 9.77 -0.66 -44.03
C ALA A 38 10.19 0.21 -42.84
N ALA A 39 10.85 1.31 -43.13
CA ALA A 39 11.46 2.29 -42.28
C ALA A 39 10.50 3.17 -41.51
N PRO A 40 10.98 3.99 -40.56
CA PRO A 40 10.20 4.46 -39.43
C PRO A 40 9.27 5.64 -39.77
N ALA A 41 8.03 5.48 -39.49
CA ALA A 41 7.11 6.60 -39.37
C ALA A 41 7.19 7.14 -37.93
N SER A 42 7.60 8.37 -37.81
CA SER A 42 7.47 9.20 -36.62
C SER A 42 6.01 9.17 -36.14
N SER A 43 5.71 8.37 -35.13
CA SER A 43 4.42 8.43 -34.46
C SER A 43 4.48 9.55 -33.42
N ALA A 44 3.72 10.62 -33.68
CA ALA A 44 3.29 11.55 -32.66
C ALA A 44 2.76 10.73 -31.47
N ALA A 45 3.21 11.03 -30.28
CA ALA A 45 2.67 10.49 -29.06
C ALA A 45 1.16 10.87 -29.04
N ALA A 46 0.34 9.88 -29.32
CA ALA A 46 -1.07 9.99 -29.03
C ALA A 46 -1.17 10.06 -27.50
N SER A 47 -1.65 11.18 -27.00
CA SER A 47 -2.11 11.29 -25.62
C SER A 47 -3.06 10.12 -25.39
N ALA A 48 -2.72 9.25 -24.43
CA ALA A 48 -3.66 8.24 -23.98
C ALA A 48 -4.99 8.95 -23.66
N PRO A 49 -6.14 8.42 -24.08
CA PRO A 49 -7.42 8.98 -23.65
C PRO A 49 -7.39 9.00 -22.13
N ALA A 50 -7.71 10.16 -21.54
CA ALA A 50 -7.95 10.25 -20.11
C ALA A 50 -8.95 9.13 -19.78
N ALA A 51 -8.55 8.20 -18.90
CA ALA A 51 -9.45 7.19 -18.39
C ALA A 51 -10.69 7.93 -17.90
N ALA A 52 -11.90 7.46 -18.29
CA ALA A 52 -13.12 8.01 -17.76
C ALA A 52 -12.99 7.90 -16.22
N GLU A 53 -13.07 9.03 -15.52
CA GLU A 53 -12.96 9.05 -14.06
C GLU A 53 -14.02 8.10 -13.51
N GLY A 54 -13.59 6.96 -12.99
CA GLY A 54 -14.45 6.02 -12.29
C GLY A 54 -15.07 6.73 -11.09
N LYS A 55 -16.38 6.61 -10.92
CA LYS A 55 -17.07 7.17 -9.75
C LYS A 55 -17.04 6.24 -8.54
N VAL A 56 -16.17 5.25 -8.55
CA VAL A 56 -15.96 4.30 -7.47
C VAL A 56 -14.52 4.39 -7.00
N LEU A 57 -14.31 4.51 -5.70
CA LEU A 57 -13.01 4.51 -5.05
C LEU A 57 -12.97 3.36 -4.04
N ASN A 58 -12.19 2.33 -4.32
CA ASN A 58 -12.06 1.15 -3.47
C ASN A 58 -10.90 1.33 -2.48
N ILE A 59 -11.22 1.33 -1.18
CA ILE A 59 -10.25 1.47 -0.10
C ILE A 59 -10.19 0.19 0.74
N TRP A 60 -9.00 -0.37 0.89
CA TRP A 60 -8.74 -1.57 1.67
C TRP A 60 -8.09 -1.25 3.01
N CYS A 61 -8.66 -1.79 4.10
CA CYS A 61 -8.24 -1.58 5.47
C CYS A 61 -8.21 -2.90 6.24
N TRP A 62 -7.48 -2.96 7.36
CA TRP A 62 -7.53 -4.12 8.27
C TRP A 62 -8.53 -3.95 9.42
N ASN A 63 -9.02 -2.73 9.65
CA ASN A 63 -10.08 -2.42 10.61
C ASN A 63 -10.85 -1.17 10.14
N ASP A 64 -11.83 -0.75 10.92
CA ASP A 64 -12.71 0.38 10.60
C ASP A 64 -12.20 1.75 11.11
N GLU A 65 -10.99 1.82 11.67
CA GLU A 65 -10.48 3.08 12.24
C GLU A 65 -10.30 4.16 11.15
N PHE A 66 -9.63 3.83 10.05
CA PHE A 66 -9.45 4.79 8.96
C PHE A 66 -10.78 5.19 8.33
N GLN A 67 -11.68 4.23 8.09
CA GLN A 67 -13.02 4.50 7.60
C GLN A 67 -13.79 5.47 8.51
N SER A 68 -13.75 5.24 9.83
CA SER A 68 -14.41 6.12 10.80
C SER A 68 -13.83 7.53 10.76
N ARG A 69 -12.49 7.65 10.72
CA ARG A 69 -11.83 8.96 10.59
C ARG A 69 -12.19 9.68 9.30
N PHE A 70 -12.19 8.95 8.18
CA PHE A 70 -12.61 9.49 6.89
C PHE A 70 -14.06 9.99 6.96
N ASN A 71 -14.98 9.17 7.45
CA ASN A 71 -16.39 9.51 7.53
C ASN A 71 -16.67 10.69 8.46
N ASP A 72 -15.92 10.84 9.56
CA ASP A 72 -16.12 11.90 10.54
C ASP A 72 -15.50 13.24 10.13
N TYR A 73 -14.39 13.21 9.37
CA TYR A 73 -13.58 14.41 9.14
C TYR A 73 -13.41 14.83 7.68
N TYR A 74 -13.66 13.94 6.71
CA TYR A 74 -13.53 14.34 5.32
C TYR A 74 -14.72 15.22 4.88
N PRO A 75 -14.48 16.48 4.51
CA PRO A 75 -15.55 17.46 4.34
C PRO A 75 -16.48 17.17 3.16
N GLU A 76 -16.05 16.31 2.23
CA GLU A 76 -16.82 15.95 1.05
C GLU A 76 -17.75 14.75 1.28
N VAL A 77 -17.79 14.16 2.47
CA VAL A 77 -18.76 13.11 2.82
C VAL A 77 -20.18 13.69 2.76
N LYS A 78 -21.04 13.00 2.01
CA LYS A 78 -22.45 13.35 1.86
C LYS A 78 -23.36 12.37 2.60
N GLU A 79 -23.10 11.07 2.45
CA GLU A 79 -23.95 10.01 3.00
C GLU A 79 -23.10 8.76 3.31
N ILE A 80 -23.44 8.09 4.38
CA ILE A 80 -22.83 6.83 4.80
C ILE A 80 -23.92 5.77 4.78
N ALA A 81 -23.69 4.65 4.09
CA ALA A 81 -24.62 3.52 4.07
C ALA A 81 -24.85 2.97 5.48
N ALA A 82 -26.06 2.48 5.77
CA ALA A 82 -26.44 1.99 7.10
C ALA A 82 -25.54 0.83 7.59
N ASP A 83 -25.07 -0.03 6.67
CA ASP A 83 -24.13 -1.12 6.94
C ASP A 83 -22.66 -0.68 6.88
N LYS A 84 -22.39 0.60 6.64
CA LYS A 84 -21.07 1.22 6.50
C LYS A 84 -20.22 0.63 5.36
N SER A 85 -20.77 -0.14 4.44
CA SER A 85 -20.03 -0.73 3.33
C SER A 85 -19.57 0.31 2.31
N THR A 86 -20.30 1.43 2.22
CA THR A 86 -20.00 2.53 1.29
C THR A 86 -20.19 3.90 1.91
N THR A 87 -19.47 4.88 1.35
CA THR A 87 -19.63 6.31 1.65
C THR A 87 -19.79 7.04 0.33
N THR A 88 -20.85 7.85 0.19
CA THR A 88 -21.08 8.69 -0.98
C THR A 88 -20.53 10.08 -0.75
N LEU A 89 -19.76 10.62 -1.68
CA LEU A 89 -19.23 11.98 -1.66
C LEU A 89 -20.18 12.96 -2.35
N LYS A 90 -19.95 14.27 -2.14
CA LYS A 90 -20.79 15.33 -2.70
C LYS A 90 -20.75 15.40 -4.23
N ASP A 91 -19.65 14.98 -4.84
CA ASP A 91 -19.47 14.92 -6.30
C ASP A 91 -20.13 13.67 -6.93
N GLY A 92 -20.67 12.78 -6.11
CA GLY A 92 -21.30 11.52 -6.52
C GLY A 92 -20.36 10.32 -6.54
N THR A 93 -19.09 10.48 -6.15
CA THR A 93 -18.15 9.37 -5.97
C THR A 93 -18.63 8.44 -4.86
N THR A 94 -18.57 7.15 -5.09
CA THR A 94 -18.85 6.11 -4.10
C THR A 94 -17.54 5.53 -3.60
N VAL A 95 -17.23 5.73 -2.33
CA VAL A 95 -16.11 5.05 -1.64
C VAL A 95 -16.60 3.69 -1.17
N LYS A 96 -16.01 2.61 -1.66
CA LYS A 96 -16.24 1.23 -1.22
C LYS A 96 -15.18 0.83 -0.19
N TRP A 97 -15.62 0.30 0.94
CA TRP A 97 -14.74 -0.11 2.02
C TRP A 97 -14.59 -1.63 2.04
N THR A 98 -13.36 -2.12 1.90
CA THR A 98 -13.03 -3.54 2.08
C THR A 98 -12.21 -3.69 3.35
N ILE A 99 -12.82 -4.25 4.39
CA ILE A 99 -12.17 -4.44 5.69
C ILE A 99 -11.87 -5.93 5.88
N ASN A 100 -10.59 -6.27 6.01
CA ASN A 100 -10.10 -7.61 6.28
C ASN A 100 -9.23 -7.56 7.54
N ALA A 101 -9.68 -8.20 8.61
CA ALA A 101 -8.93 -8.22 9.87
C ALA A 101 -7.50 -8.77 9.70
N ASN A 102 -6.56 -8.23 10.49
CA ASN A 102 -5.12 -8.51 10.31
C ASN A 102 -4.64 -9.80 11.02
N GLU A 103 -5.52 -10.50 11.75
CA GLU A 103 -5.16 -11.73 12.44
C GLU A 103 -4.56 -12.77 11.48
N ASN A 104 -3.45 -13.38 11.89
CA ASN A 104 -2.74 -14.38 11.09
C ASN A 104 -2.34 -13.92 9.68
N ASN A 105 -2.02 -12.64 9.53
CA ASN A 105 -1.70 -11.99 8.26
C ASN A 105 -2.84 -12.05 7.21
N ASN A 106 -4.09 -12.24 7.63
CA ASN A 106 -5.21 -12.41 6.71
C ASN A 106 -5.39 -11.18 5.80
N TYR A 107 -5.25 -9.96 6.34
CA TYR A 107 -5.30 -8.73 5.53
C TYR A 107 -4.25 -8.75 4.42
N GLN A 108 -2.97 -8.99 4.78
CA GLN A 108 -1.87 -9.01 3.82
C GLN A 108 -2.06 -10.09 2.76
N ASN A 109 -2.47 -11.30 3.16
CA ASN A 109 -2.68 -12.42 2.23
C ASN A 109 -3.77 -12.10 1.20
N LYS A 110 -4.88 -11.51 1.63
CA LYS A 110 -5.96 -11.10 0.72
C LYS A 110 -5.56 -9.92 -0.16
N LEU A 111 -4.81 -8.96 0.38
CA LEU A 111 -4.29 -7.84 -0.39
C LEU A 111 -3.32 -8.32 -1.48
N ASP A 112 -2.42 -9.24 -1.15
CA ASP A 112 -1.51 -9.85 -2.11
C ASP A 112 -2.26 -10.52 -3.27
N GLU A 113 -3.28 -11.34 -2.94
CA GLU A 113 -4.12 -12.00 -3.93
C GLU A 113 -4.85 -11.01 -4.84
N ALA A 114 -5.44 -9.98 -4.25
CA ALA A 114 -6.17 -8.96 -5.00
C ALA A 114 -5.23 -8.13 -5.89
N LEU A 115 -4.07 -7.70 -5.40
CA LEU A 115 -3.08 -6.97 -6.21
C LEU A 115 -2.54 -7.80 -7.38
N LEU A 116 -2.36 -9.12 -7.19
CA LEU A 116 -1.95 -10.01 -8.28
C LEU A 116 -3.00 -10.11 -9.39
N ASN A 117 -4.26 -9.96 -9.06
CA ASN A 117 -5.38 -10.01 -9.99
C ASN A 117 -5.83 -8.61 -10.47
N GLN A 118 -5.17 -7.55 -10.03
CA GLN A 118 -5.54 -6.14 -10.29
C GLN A 118 -5.75 -5.85 -11.78
N ASP A 119 -4.86 -6.34 -12.64
CA ASP A 119 -4.93 -6.08 -14.09
C ASP A 119 -6.18 -6.71 -14.76
N SER A 120 -6.70 -7.79 -14.18
CA SER A 120 -7.86 -8.55 -14.72
C SER A 120 -9.17 -8.20 -14.02
N ALA A 121 -9.13 -7.45 -12.93
CA ALA A 121 -10.32 -6.99 -12.22
C ALA A 121 -11.13 -6.01 -13.07
N ALA A 122 -12.46 -5.99 -12.89
CA ALA A 122 -13.29 -4.93 -13.45
C ALA A 122 -12.88 -3.58 -12.84
N ASP A 123 -13.06 -2.48 -13.58
CA ASP A 123 -12.57 -1.17 -13.14
C ASP A 123 -13.13 -0.76 -11.76
N ASP A 124 -14.40 -1.02 -11.51
CA ASP A 124 -15.05 -0.74 -10.22
C ASP A 124 -14.65 -1.69 -9.06
N ASP A 125 -13.85 -2.71 -9.34
CA ASP A 125 -13.37 -3.69 -8.34
C ASP A 125 -11.85 -3.61 -8.13
N LYS A 126 -11.16 -2.77 -8.90
CA LYS A 126 -9.73 -2.50 -8.71
C LYS A 126 -9.51 -1.80 -7.39
N ILE A 127 -8.39 -2.13 -6.73
CA ILE A 127 -7.97 -1.43 -5.51
C ILE A 127 -7.36 -0.10 -5.91
N ASP A 128 -7.91 1.01 -5.38
CA ASP A 128 -7.38 2.35 -5.61
C ASP A 128 -6.47 2.80 -4.46
N ILE A 129 -6.87 2.49 -3.22
CA ILE A 129 -6.10 2.81 -2.02
C ILE A 129 -6.08 1.59 -1.10
N PHE A 130 -4.94 1.29 -0.54
CA PHE A 130 -4.83 0.31 0.54
C PHE A 130 -3.92 0.81 1.65
N LEU A 131 -4.26 0.45 2.88
CA LEU A 131 -3.47 0.80 4.06
C LEU A 131 -2.35 -0.21 4.27
N ILE A 132 -1.22 0.28 4.78
CA ILE A 132 -0.06 -0.53 5.17
C ILE A 132 0.47 -0.06 6.53
N GLU A 133 1.00 -1.00 7.30
CA GLU A 133 1.74 -0.71 8.52
C GLU A 133 3.24 -0.65 8.24
N ALA A 134 3.97 0.09 9.06
CA ALA A 134 5.39 0.36 8.86
C ALA A 134 6.26 -0.90 8.80
N ASP A 135 5.90 -1.94 9.54
CA ASP A 135 6.66 -3.19 9.65
C ASP A 135 6.69 -4.03 8.36
N TYR A 136 5.67 -3.90 7.50
CA TYR A 136 5.63 -4.55 6.19
C TYR A 136 5.53 -3.58 5.00
N ALA A 137 5.66 -2.27 5.24
CA ALA A 137 5.50 -1.25 4.20
C ALA A 137 6.41 -1.48 3.00
N LEU A 138 7.68 -1.82 3.23
CA LEU A 138 8.68 -2.00 2.16
C LEU A 138 8.27 -3.03 1.11
N LYS A 139 7.56 -4.09 1.52
CA LYS A 139 7.03 -5.10 0.61
C LYS A 139 6.19 -4.50 -0.51
N TYR A 140 5.36 -3.51 -0.18
CA TYR A 140 4.43 -2.87 -1.13
C TYR A 140 5.06 -1.67 -1.82
N VAL A 141 5.75 -0.80 -1.08
CA VAL A 141 6.32 0.43 -1.66
C VAL A 141 7.45 0.17 -2.65
N ASP A 142 8.13 -0.99 -2.54
CA ASP A 142 9.13 -1.44 -3.52
C ASP A 142 8.55 -2.38 -4.59
N SER A 143 7.24 -2.32 -4.81
CA SER A 143 6.55 -3.12 -5.83
C SER A 143 6.07 -2.27 -7.00
N ASP A 144 5.62 -2.94 -8.06
CA ASP A 144 5.01 -2.29 -9.23
C ASP A 144 3.50 -2.02 -9.06
N TYR A 145 2.93 -2.30 -7.86
CA TYR A 145 1.51 -2.09 -7.57
C TYR A 145 1.18 -0.71 -7.00
N VAL A 146 2.19 0.10 -6.69
CA VAL A 146 1.99 1.42 -6.10
C VAL A 146 2.52 2.53 -6.99
N LEU A 147 1.84 3.66 -6.97
CA LEU A 147 2.15 4.84 -7.76
C LEU A 147 3.04 5.80 -6.97
N ASP A 148 3.81 6.64 -7.66
CA ASP A 148 4.49 7.78 -7.07
C ASP A 148 3.47 8.88 -6.80
N VAL A 149 3.36 9.32 -5.55
CA VAL A 149 2.32 10.29 -5.14
C VAL A 149 2.52 11.68 -5.77
N LYS A 150 3.75 12.03 -6.15
CA LYS A 150 4.03 13.31 -6.83
C LYS A 150 3.91 13.18 -8.33
N LYS A 151 4.57 12.17 -8.91
CA LYS A 151 4.69 12.03 -10.36
C LYS A 151 3.40 11.53 -11.01
N ASP A 152 2.75 10.52 -10.39
CA ASP A 152 1.62 9.82 -10.98
C ASP A 152 0.27 10.35 -10.44
N ILE A 153 0.22 10.76 -9.15
CA ILE A 153 -0.99 11.31 -8.51
C ILE A 153 -1.01 12.85 -8.59
N GLY A 154 0.15 13.51 -8.67
CA GLY A 154 0.24 14.96 -8.82
C GLY A 154 0.28 15.74 -7.50
N LEU A 155 0.54 15.09 -6.35
CA LEU A 155 0.73 15.80 -5.09
C LEU A 155 2.00 16.66 -5.13
N THR A 156 1.91 17.85 -4.55
CA THR A 156 3.02 18.81 -4.47
C THR A 156 3.78 18.68 -3.15
N ASP A 157 4.96 19.30 -3.07
CA ASP A 157 5.69 19.39 -1.79
C ASP A 157 4.90 20.14 -0.71
N SER A 158 4.05 21.08 -1.12
CA SER A 158 3.16 21.80 -0.20
C SER A 158 2.10 20.86 0.41
N ASP A 159 1.53 19.94 -0.38
CA ASP A 159 0.55 18.97 0.11
C ASP A 159 1.17 17.98 1.11
N LEU A 160 2.45 17.70 0.95
CA LEU A 160 3.20 16.76 1.79
C LEU A 160 3.98 17.41 2.93
N ALA A 161 3.97 18.75 3.04
CA ALA A 161 4.80 19.49 3.99
C ALA A 161 4.47 19.21 5.46
N GLY A 162 3.19 18.93 5.76
CA GLY A 162 2.73 18.63 7.12
C GLY A 162 3.08 17.24 7.65
N GLN A 163 3.64 16.36 6.83
CA GLN A 163 4.01 15.00 7.24
C GLN A 163 5.36 14.98 7.94
N TYR A 164 5.49 14.16 8.98
CA TYR A 164 6.78 13.91 9.61
C TYR A 164 7.75 13.23 8.64
N GLN A 165 9.03 13.60 8.67
CA GLN A 165 10.01 13.08 7.72
C GLN A 165 10.11 11.54 7.77
N TYR A 166 10.16 10.94 8.98
CA TYR A 166 10.25 9.49 9.11
C TYR A 166 9.07 8.73 8.49
N THR A 167 7.85 9.33 8.46
CA THR A 167 6.70 8.71 7.83
C THR A 167 6.77 8.77 6.29
N LYS A 168 7.43 9.80 5.75
CA LYS A 168 7.75 9.87 4.32
C LYS A 168 8.84 8.87 3.94
N ASP A 169 9.84 8.71 4.79
CA ASP A 169 10.96 7.78 4.54
C ASP A 169 10.49 6.32 4.46
N ILE A 170 9.55 5.90 5.32
CA ILE A 170 8.97 4.55 5.32
C ILE A 170 8.31 4.20 3.97
N VAL A 171 7.69 5.18 3.31
CA VAL A 171 6.97 4.98 2.05
C VAL A 171 7.74 5.49 0.83
N SER A 172 9.05 5.69 0.96
CA SER A 172 9.91 6.17 -0.11
C SER A 172 10.95 5.13 -0.52
N VAL A 173 11.08 4.87 -1.83
CA VAL A 173 12.07 3.98 -2.42
C VAL A 173 12.68 4.67 -3.63
N ASP A 174 14.01 4.67 -3.73
CA ASP A 174 14.77 5.24 -4.85
C ASP A 174 14.40 6.70 -5.16
N GLY A 175 14.12 7.50 -4.12
CA GLY A 175 13.73 8.90 -4.25
C GLY A 175 12.27 9.13 -4.68
N SER A 176 11.48 8.08 -4.81
CA SER A 176 10.05 8.11 -5.14
C SER A 176 9.23 7.91 -3.86
N GLN A 177 8.40 8.87 -3.48
CA GLN A 177 7.43 8.71 -2.40
C GLN A 177 6.17 8.04 -2.95
N ARG A 178 5.82 6.87 -2.40
CA ARG A 178 4.76 5.99 -2.93
C ARG A 178 3.58 5.81 -1.99
N GLY A 179 3.45 6.70 -1.05
CA GLY A 179 2.34 6.72 -0.10
C GLY A 179 2.35 7.97 0.74
N THR A 180 1.29 8.12 1.51
CA THR A 180 1.15 9.18 2.52
C THR A 180 0.76 8.56 3.85
N THR A 181 0.93 9.28 4.94
CA THR A 181 0.54 8.80 6.26
C THR A 181 -0.69 9.55 6.76
N TRP A 182 -1.61 8.83 7.38
CA TRP A 182 -2.75 9.39 8.09
C TRP A 182 -2.56 9.32 9.61
N GLN A 183 -1.59 8.54 10.07
CA GLN A 183 -1.31 8.31 11.49
C GLN A 183 0.20 8.25 11.72
N ALA A 184 0.66 8.85 12.80
CA ALA A 184 2.05 8.78 13.25
C ALA A 184 2.11 8.06 14.59
N THR A 185 2.89 6.98 14.65
CA THR A 185 3.08 6.19 15.87
C THR A 185 4.53 6.25 16.30
N PRO A 186 4.88 7.05 17.31
CA PRO A 186 6.25 7.12 17.81
C PRO A 186 6.63 5.84 18.55
N GLY A 187 7.88 5.36 18.37
CA GLY A 187 8.46 4.32 19.19
C GLY A 187 8.86 4.88 20.56
N LEU A 188 8.44 4.20 21.63
CA LEU A 188 8.77 4.57 23.01
C LEU A 188 9.22 3.35 23.79
N PHE A 189 10.15 3.54 24.72
CA PHE A 189 10.44 2.56 25.75
C PHE A 189 9.44 2.69 26.90
N ALA A 190 8.75 1.60 27.22
CA ALA A 190 7.91 1.48 28.40
C ALA A 190 8.63 0.58 29.43
N TYR A 191 8.63 0.98 30.70
CA TYR A 191 9.26 0.19 31.77
C TYR A 191 8.36 0.14 33.01
N ARG A 192 8.52 -0.94 33.78
CA ARG A 192 7.86 -1.06 35.08
C ARG A 192 8.69 -0.31 36.12
N ARG A 193 8.14 0.73 36.73
CA ARG A 193 8.82 1.59 37.70
C ARG A 193 9.44 0.81 38.87
N SER A 194 8.71 -0.19 39.39
CA SER A 194 9.21 -1.03 40.49
C SER A 194 10.45 -1.84 40.11
N ILE A 195 10.53 -2.32 38.86
CA ILE A 195 11.71 -3.05 38.38
C ILE A 195 12.86 -2.08 38.12
N ALA A 196 12.61 -0.93 37.49
CA ALA A 196 13.63 0.07 37.28
C ALA A 196 14.26 0.51 38.62
N LYS A 197 13.45 0.77 39.63
CA LYS A 197 13.95 1.10 40.97
C LYS A 197 14.81 0.02 41.60
N ALA A 198 14.44 -1.24 41.43
CA ALA A 198 15.18 -2.38 41.96
C ALA A 198 16.51 -2.62 41.22
N VAL A 199 16.56 -2.41 39.91
CA VAL A 199 17.71 -2.72 39.04
C VAL A 199 18.63 -1.52 38.84
N LEU A 200 18.04 -0.33 38.58
CA LEU A 200 18.77 0.90 38.24
C LEU A 200 18.92 1.84 39.45
N GLY A 201 18.27 1.53 40.58
CA GLY A 201 18.26 2.41 41.78
C GLY A 201 17.29 3.57 41.68
N THR A 202 16.67 3.80 40.55
CA THR A 202 15.74 4.90 40.28
C THR A 202 14.51 4.44 39.50
N ASP A 203 13.41 5.15 39.67
CA ASP A 203 12.19 5.03 38.85
C ASP A 203 11.81 6.35 38.18
N ASP A 204 12.68 7.36 38.28
CA ASP A 204 12.51 8.64 37.59
C ASP A 204 12.73 8.50 36.10
N PRO A 205 11.78 8.93 35.23
CA PRO A 205 11.91 8.79 33.79
C PRO A 205 13.16 9.46 33.19
N THR A 206 13.57 10.60 33.73
CA THR A 206 14.73 11.34 33.23
C THR A 206 16.05 10.60 33.54
N GLU A 207 16.14 10.03 34.74
CA GLU A 207 17.29 9.23 35.12
C GLU A 207 17.34 7.91 34.38
N VAL A 208 16.20 7.21 34.23
CA VAL A 208 16.09 6.00 33.42
C VAL A 208 16.45 6.27 31.96
N GLN A 209 16.03 7.41 31.39
CA GLN A 209 16.39 7.80 30.02
C GLN A 209 17.91 7.86 29.82
N SER A 210 18.68 8.27 30.84
CA SER A 210 20.13 8.30 30.72
C SER A 210 20.78 6.93 30.57
N CYS A 211 20.10 5.87 31.06
CA CYS A 211 20.52 4.48 30.92
C CYS A 211 20.17 3.90 29.52
N LEU A 212 19.34 4.61 28.76
CA LEU A 212 18.84 4.19 27.43
C LEU A 212 19.34 5.13 26.32
N SER A 213 20.40 5.95 26.61
CA SER A 213 20.84 7.01 25.69
C SER A 213 21.50 6.49 24.41
N ASP A 214 22.02 5.29 24.44
CA ASP A 214 22.65 4.60 23.31
C ASP A 214 22.59 3.08 23.53
N TRP A 215 22.89 2.31 22.47
CA TRP A 215 22.82 0.85 22.50
C TRP A 215 23.89 0.19 23.40
N ASP A 216 25.01 0.88 23.67
CA ASP A 216 26.08 0.34 24.53
C ASP A 216 25.69 0.39 26.02
N LYS A 217 24.77 1.32 26.38
CA LYS A 217 24.25 1.44 27.75
C LYS A 217 23.00 0.61 27.98
N PHE A 218 22.21 0.35 26.92
CA PHE A 218 21.02 -0.48 27.00
C PHE A 218 21.38 -1.96 27.19
#